data_20bd9c35793bfecaac0278ce159b34e0
#
_entry.id   20bd9c35793bfecaac0278ce159b34e0
#
_cell.length_a   1.000
_cell.length_b   1.000
_cell.length_c   1.000
_cell.angle_alpha   90.00
_cell.angle_beta   90.00
_cell.angle_gamma   90.00
#
_symmetry.space_group_name_H-M   'P 1'
#
loop_
_entity.id
_entity.type
_entity.pdbx_description
1 polymer ?
#
loop_
_entity_poly.entity_id
_entity_poly.type
_entity_poly.pdbx_seq_one_letter_code
_entity_poly.pdbx_strand_id
1 'polypeptide(L)'
;PKSASEKPKSLDEIDPKILETYKKLGIPLDEQKKLNGIAVDAVFDSVSVATTFKDELTKKGIIFCSISEAIQKHPDLVKKYLGSVIPLSDHYFATLNSAVFTDGSFVYIPPNTRCPMELSTYFRINASETGQFERTLIIADKGSYVSYLEGCTAPMRYENQLHAANVELISLDYAEIKYST
;
A
#
# COMPACT_ATOMS: atom_id res chain seq x y z
N PRO A 1 15.65 7.61 -9.03
CA PRO A 1 15.42 6.16 -8.94
C PRO A 1 14.94 5.68 -10.31
N LYS A 2 15.56 4.61 -10.84
CA LYS A 2 15.04 4.00 -12.06
C LYS A 2 13.76 3.27 -11.68
N SER A 3 12.64 3.63 -12.28
CA SER A 3 11.41 2.84 -12.18
C SER A 3 11.68 1.44 -12.72
N ALA A 4 11.21 0.41 -12.02
CA ALA A 4 11.23 -0.94 -12.56
C ALA A 4 10.47 -0.95 -13.89
N SER A 5 11.09 -1.40 -14.97
CA SER A 5 10.55 -1.31 -16.33
C SER A 5 9.36 -2.25 -16.56
N GLU A 6 9.16 -3.25 -15.71
CA GLU A 6 8.02 -4.16 -15.75
C GLU A 6 7.63 -4.56 -14.32
N LYS A 7 6.33 -4.46 -14.01
CA LYS A 7 5.80 -4.95 -12.73
C LYS A 7 5.58 -6.45 -12.81
N PRO A 8 6.09 -7.25 -11.85
CA PRO A 8 5.82 -8.67 -11.81
C PRO A 8 4.30 -8.92 -11.65
N LYS A 9 3.77 -9.88 -12.37
CA LYS A 9 2.34 -10.24 -12.38
C LYS A 9 1.99 -11.25 -11.29
N SER A 10 3.00 -11.89 -10.71
CA SER A 10 2.85 -12.88 -9.64
C SER A 10 4.06 -12.86 -8.70
N LEU A 11 3.93 -13.45 -7.51
CA LEU A 11 5.03 -13.62 -6.57
C LEU A 11 6.18 -14.48 -7.15
N ASP A 12 5.88 -15.36 -8.10
CA ASP A 12 6.87 -16.25 -8.73
C ASP A 12 7.79 -15.50 -9.72
N GLU A 13 7.40 -14.31 -10.14
CA GLU A 13 8.18 -13.41 -11.00
C GLU A 13 9.07 -12.42 -10.22
N ILE A 14 8.98 -12.40 -8.90
CA ILE A 14 9.78 -11.53 -8.05
C ILE A 14 11.21 -12.07 -7.93
N ASP A 15 12.21 -11.18 -7.94
CA ASP A 15 13.61 -11.53 -7.73
C ASP A 15 13.76 -12.46 -6.50
N PRO A 16 14.38 -13.64 -6.65
CA PRO A 16 14.59 -14.58 -5.56
C PRO A 16 15.23 -13.98 -4.30
N LYS A 17 16.07 -12.96 -4.44
CA LYS A 17 16.66 -12.23 -3.30
C LYS A 17 15.63 -11.44 -2.50
N ILE A 18 14.62 -10.90 -3.17
CA ILE A 18 13.52 -10.18 -2.52
C ILE A 18 12.66 -11.18 -1.75
N LEU A 19 12.32 -12.31 -2.37
CA LEU A 19 11.57 -13.40 -1.72
C LEU A 19 12.32 -13.98 -0.52
N GLU A 20 13.64 -14.20 -0.65
CA GLU A 20 14.48 -14.66 0.46
C GLU A 20 14.52 -13.64 1.60
N THR A 21 14.55 -12.37 1.27
CA THR A 21 14.52 -11.28 2.24
C THR A 21 13.18 -11.25 2.99
N TYR A 22 12.06 -11.38 2.30
CA TYR A 22 10.74 -11.48 2.92
C TYR A 22 10.64 -12.71 3.84
N LYS A 23 11.18 -13.84 3.42
CA LYS A 23 11.25 -15.06 4.23
C LYS A 23 12.08 -14.87 5.50
N LYS A 24 13.25 -14.24 5.41
CA LYS A 24 14.12 -13.92 6.56
C LYS A 24 13.45 -12.96 7.55
N LEU A 25 12.57 -12.10 7.08
CA LEU A 25 11.83 -11.13 7.90
C LEU A 25 10.54 -11.72 8.52
N GLY A 26 10.26 -13.00 8.26
CA GLY A 26 9.03 -13.62 8.74
C GLY A 26 7.77 -13.08 8.06
N ILE A 27 7.90 -12.46 6.88
CA ILE A 27 6.75 -11.99 6.11
C ILE A 27 6.07 -13.22 5.50
N PRO A 28 4.78 -13.48 5.78
CA PRO A 28 4.14 -14.74 5.45
C PRO A 28 3.73 -14.85 3.97
N LEU A 29 4.66 -14.61 3.03
CA LEU A 29 4.39 -14.73 1.60
C LEU A 29 4.07 -16.18 1.19
N ASP A 30 4.72 -17.16 1.84
CA ASP A 30 4.46 -18.59 1.59
C ASP A 30 3.19 -19.08 2.30
N GLU A 31 2.84 -18.48 3.43
CA GLU A 31 1.60 -18.80 4.15
C GLU A 31 0.37 -18.24 3.42
N GLN A 32 0.51 -17.21 2.59
CA GLN A 32 -0.60 -16.66 1.80
C GLN A 32 -1.13 -17.63 0.76
N LYS A 33 -0.32 -18.55 0.26
CA LYS A 33 -0.81 -19.68 -0.54
C LYS A 33 -1.61 -20.69 0.30
N LYS A 34 -1.46 -20.67 1.64
CA LYS A 34 -2.09 -21.61 2.59
C LYS A 34 -3.14 -20.96 3.47
N LEU A 35 -3.01 -19.68 3.81
CA LEU A 35 -4.00 -18.93 4.56
C LEU A 35 -4.92 -18.23 3.57
N ASN A 36 -6.04 -18.87 3.25
CA ASN A 36 -7.14 -18.22 2.54
C ASN A 36 -7.57 -16.99 3.32
N GLY A 37 -7.18 -15.80 2.87
CA GLY A 37 -7.81 -14.64 3.43
C GLY A 37 -7.03 -13.34 3.61
N ILE A 38 -5.80 -13.20 3.10
CA ILE A 38 -5.08 -11.93 3.14
C ILE A 38 -4.57 -11.56 1.74
N ALA A 39 -5.00 -10.41 1.24
CA ALA A 39 -4.41 -9.82 0.03
C ALA A 39 -3.26 -8.89 0.43
N VAL A 40 -2.11 -9.05 -0.17
CA VAL A 40 -0.89 -8.30 0.15
C VAL A 40 -0.41 -7.51 -1.05
N ASP A 41 -0.07 -6.26 -0.82
CA ASP A 41 0.76 -5.45 -1.70
C ASP A 41 2.15 -5.29 -1.09
N ALA A 42 3.19 -5.41 -1.90
CA ALA A 42 4.57 -5.27 -1.46
C ALA A 42 5.19 -4.05 -2.12
N VAL A 43 5.63 -3.10 -1.31
CA VAL A 43 6.29 -1.87 -1.76
C VAL A 43 7.75 -1.92 -1.35
N PHE A 44 8.64 -1.75 -2.32
CA PHE A 44 10.07 -1.83 -2.15
C PHE A 44 10.73 -0.54 -2.63
N ASP A 45 11.47 0.15 -1.75
CA ASP A 45 12.08 1.46 -2.02
C ASP A 45 11.09 2.43 -2.73
N SER A 46 9.88 2.55 -2.17
CA SER A 46 8.78 3.37 -2.69
C SER A 46 8.23 2.96 -4.07
N VAL A 47 8.38 1.70 -4.45
CA VAL A 47 7.82 1.16 -5.70
C VAL A 47 7.03 -0.12 -5.39
N SER A 48 5.74 -0.15 -5.74
CA SER A 48 4.93 -1.37 -5.65
C SER A 48 5.44 -2.41 -6.65
N VAL A 49 5.72 -3.62 -6.16
CA VAL A 49 6.25 -4.72 -6.99
C VAL A 49 5.20 -5.78 -7.30
N ALA A 50 4.26 -6.05 -6.41
CA ALA A 50 3.22 -7.05 -6.65
C ALA A 50 2.00 -6.83 -5.74
N THR A 51 0.80 -7.04 -6.28
CA THR A 51 -0.45 -7.12 -5.51
C THR A 51 -1.07 -8.49 -5.72
N THR A 52 -1.29 -9.24 -4.63
CA THR A 52 -1.90 -10.57 -4.68
C THR A 52 -3.43 -10.49 -4.67
N PHE A 53 -4.11 -11.55 -5.13
CA PHE A 53 -5.59 -11.66 -5.16
C PHE A 53 -6.32 -10.54 -5.92
N LYS A 54 -5.62 -9.83 -6.79
CA LYS A 54 -6.17 -8.69 -7.53
C LYS A 54 -7.44 -9.04 -8.31
N ASP A 55 -7.45 -10.19 -8.98
CA ASP A 55 -8.61 -10.63 -9.77
C ASP A 55 -9.84 -10.93 -8.91
N GLU A 56 -9.64 -11.50 -7.73
CA GLU A 56 -10.73 -11.80 -6.80
C GLU A 56 -11.36 -10.51 -6.24
N LEU A 57 -10.53 -9.55 -5.85
CA LEU A 57 -10.96 -8.24 -5.38
C LEU A 57 -11.68 -7.47 -6.48
N THR A 58 -11.13 -7.50 -7.71
CA THR A 58 -11.72 -6.82 -8.88
C THR A 58 -13.11 -7.34 -9.21
N LYS A 59 -13.39 -8.65 -9.07
CA LYS A 59 -14.74 -9.22 -9.28
C LYS A 59 -15.79 -8.63 -8.35
N LYS A 60 -15.37 -8.12 -7.18
CA LYS A 60 -16.22 -7.41 -6.22
C LYS A 60 -16.22 -5.89 -6.39
N GLY A 61 -15.53 -5.39 -7.41
CA GLY A 61 -15.33 -3.95 -7.64
C GLY A 61 -14.36 -3.30 -6.65
N ILE A 62 -13.66 -4.09 -5.83
CA ILE A 62 -12.66 -3.59 -4.89
C ILE A 62 -11.38 -3.28 -5.66
N ILE A 63 -10.84 -2.09 -5.41
CA ILE A 63 -9.57 -1.66 -5.96
C ILE A 63 -8.52 -1.77 -4.85
N PHE A 64 -7.46 -2.53 -5.11
CA PHE A 64 -6.28 -2.60 -4.27
C PHE A 64 -5.04 -2.60 -5.17
N CYS A 65 -4.31 -1.52 -5.17
CA CYS A 65 -3.17 -1.32 -6.05
C CYS A 65 -2.23 -0.23 -5.51
N SER A 66 -1.13 0.02 -6.20
CA SER A 66 -0.26 1.16 -5.87
C SER A 66 -0.93 2.51 -6.20
N ILE A 67 -0.51 3.57 -5.51
CA ILE A 67 -0.95 4.95 -5.84
C ILE A 67 -0.62 5.29 -7.30
N SER A 68 0.56 4.91 -7.78
CA SER A 68 0.97 5.17 -9.16
C SER A 68 0.06 4.48 -10.19
N GLU A 69 -0.42 3.27 -9.90
CA GLU A 69 -1.43 2.60 -10.74
C GLU A 69 -2.80 3.28 -10.63
N ALA A 70 -3.19 3.68 -9.40
CA ALA A 70 -4.46 4.36 -9.17
C ALA A 70 -4.54 5.71 -9.91
N ILE A 71 -3.46 6.48 -9.93
CA ILE A 71 -3.38 7.75 -10.70
C ILE A 71 -3.67 7.53 -12.18
N GLN A 72 -3.20 6.42 -12.74
CA GLN A 72 -3.39 6.10 -14.16
C GLN A 72 -4.78 5.52 -14.47
N LYS A 73 -5.28 4.61 -13.62
CA LYS A 73 -6.49 3.84 -13.90
C LYS A 73 -7.76 4.39 -13.23
N HIS A 74 -7.60 5.13 -12.14
CA HIS A 74 -8.71 5.65 -11.32
C HIS A 74 -8.50 7.13 -10.96
N PRO A 75 -8.15 8.01 -11.93
CA PRO A 75 -7.75 9.40 -11.67
C PRO A 75 -8.83 10.20 -10.95
N ASP A 76 -10.10 9.93 -11.19
CA ASP A 76 -11.20 10.68 -10.57
C ASP A 76 -11.30 10.41 -9.06
N LEU A 77 -11.10 9.15 -8.62
CA LEU A 77 -11.05 8.81 -7.21
C LEU A 77 -9.84 9.44 -6.54
N VAL A 78 -8.67 9.35 -7.18
CA VAL A 78 -7.44 9.95 -6.64
C VAL A 78 -7.59 11.47 -6.51
N LYS A 79 -8.05 12.17 -7.55
CA LYS A 79 -8.26 13.62 -7.51
C LYS A 79 -9.25 14.06 -6.44
N LYS A 80 -10.28 13.26 -6.19
CA LYS A 80 -11.31 13.58 -5.21
C LYS A 80 -10.82 13.44 -3.77
N TYR A 81 -9.99 12.44 -3.49
CA TYR A 81 -9.73 12.03 -2.12
C TYR A 81 -8.29 12.22 -1.65
N LEU A 82 -7.29 12.13 -2.53
CA LEU A 82 -5.89 12.27 -2.14
C LEU A 82 -5.60 13.69 -1.63
N GLY A 83 -5.07 13.80 -0.43
CA GLY A 83 -4.79 15.08 0.22
C GLY A 83 -6.03 15.77 0.77
N SER A 84 -7.18 15.10 0.85
CA SER A 84 -8.42 15.68 1.38
C SER A 84 -8.51 15.63 2.90
N VAL A 85 -7.74 14.77 3.55
CA VAL A 85 -7.72 14.59 5.02
C VAL A 85 -6.49 15.24 5.63
N ILE A 86 -5.32 15.02 5.05
CA ILE A 86 -4.06 15.62 5.51
C ILE A 86 -3.76 16.84 4.63
N PRO A 87 -3.98 18.07 5.13
CA PRO A 87 -3.68 19.28 4.36
C PRO A 87 -2.17 19.45 4.13
N LEU A 88 -1.80 20.10 3.04
CA LEU A 88 -0.40 20.36 2.70
C LEU A 88 0.35 21.16 3.78
N SER A 89 -0.38 21.89 4.63
CA SER A 89 0.17 22.74 5.69
C SER A 89 0.11 22.10 7.08
N ASP A 90 -0.17 20.79 7.20
CA ASP A 90 -0.34 20.14 8.48
C ASP A 90 0.93 20.22 9.34
N HIS A 91 2.02 19.65 8.87
CA HIS A 91 3.34 19.80 9.49
C HIS A 91 4.46 19.51 8.48
N TYR A 92 5.70 19.80 8.85
CA TYR A 92 6.86 19.73 7.96
C TYR A 92 6.98 18.37 7.21
N PHE A 93 6.88 17.24 7.91
CA PHE A 93 7.02 15.93 7.26
C PHE A 93 5.83 15.55 6.38
N ALA A 94 4.61 15.96 6.73
CA ALA A 94 3.44 15.77 5.87
C ALA A 94 3.55 16.61 4.59
N THR A 95 4.02 17.86 4.70
CA THR A 95 4.30 18.72 3.57
C THR A 95 5.39 18.13 2.68
N LEU A 96 6.50 17.68 3.27
CA LEU A 96 7.59 17.05 2.54
C LEU A 96 7.13 15.76 1.84
N ASN A 97 6.40 14.88 2.55
CA ASN A 97 5.82 13.69 1.94
C ASN A 97 4.95 14.07 0.73
N SER A 98 4.08 15.06 0.87
CA SER A 98 3.19 15.51 -0.22
C SER A 98 3.95 16.02 -1.46
N ALA A 99 5.15 16.56 -1.26
CA ALA A 99 5.98 17.07 -2.35
C ALA A 99 6.80 16.00 -3.06
N VAL A 100 7.20 14.93 -2.36
CA VAL A 100 8.22 13.99 -2.84
C VAL A 100 7.80 12.51 -2.83
N PHE A 101 6.59 12.16 -2.37
CA PHE A 101 6.16 10.76 -2.40
C PHE A 101 6.16 10.24 -3.85
N THR A 102 6.56 8.98 -4.01
CA THR A 102 6.67 8.36 -5.34
C THR A 102 5.66 7.25 -5.55
N ASP A 103 5.28 6.57 -4.48
CA ASP A 103 4.27 5.52 -4.52
C ASP A 103 3.64 5.33 -3.14
N GLY A 104 2.83 4.32 -2.99
CA GLY A 104 2.13 3.94 -1.77
C GLY A 104 0.97 3.03 -2.08
N SER A 105 0.04 2.89 -1.14
CA SER A 105 -1.09 1.99 -1.27
C SER A 105 -2.40 2.73 -1.54
N PHE A 106 -3.20 2.22 -2.46
CA PHE A 106 -4.53 2.71 -2.76
C PHE A 106 -5.57 1.61 -2.60
N VAL A 107 -6.58 1.88 -1.78
CA VAL A 107 -7.71 0.98 -1.55
C VAL A 107 -9.02 1.74 -1.75
N TYR A 108 -9.92 1.16 -2.53
CA TYR A 108 -11.32 1.60 -2.63
C TYR A 108 -12.25 0.40 -2.48
N ILE A 109 -13.17 0.51 -1.54
CA ILE A 109 -14.22 -0.49 -1.30
C ILE A 109 -15.54 0.12 -1.76
N PRO A 110 -16.23 -0.48 -2.75
CA PRO A 110 -17.49 0.06 -3.27
C PRO A 110 -18.63 0.01 -2.24
N PRO A 111 -19.72 0.76 -2.48
CA PRO A 111 -20.86 0.81 -1.54
C PRO A 111 -21.40 -0.58 -1.20
N ASN A 112 -21.81 -0.75 0.06
CA ASN A 112 -22.42 -1.98 0.58
C ASN A 112 -21.60 -3.25 0.37
N THR A 113 -20.28 -3.10 0.25
CA THR A 113 -19.36 -4.21 0.00
C THR A 113 -18.54 -4.49 1.24
N ARG A 114 -18.54 -5.74 1.70
CA ARG A 114 -17.62 -6.22 2.71
C ARG A 114 -16.41 -6.85 2.03
N CYS A 115 -15.21 -6.31 2.32
CA CYS A 115 -13.98 -6.91 1.81
C CYS A 115 -13.85 -8.36 2.32
N PRO A 116 -13.66 -9.34 1.43
CA PRO A 116 -13.71 -10.76 1.81
C PRO A 116 -12.47 -11.21 2.61
N MET A 117 -11.42 -10.42 2.60
CA MET A 117 -10.15 -10.74 3.22
C MET A 117 -9.50 -9.49 3.82
N GLU A 118 -8.56 -9.67 4.72
CA GLU A 118 -7.70 -8.58 5.17
C GLU A 118 -6.76 -8.16 4.03
N LEU A 119 -6.62 -6.85 3.84
CA LEU A 119 -5.64 -6.30 2.93
C LEU A 119 -4.38 -5.93 3.72
N SER A 120 -3.22 -6.12 3.12
CA SER A 120 -1.97 -5.75 3.77
C SER A 120 -1.00 -5.14 2.77
N THR A 121 -0.34 -4.06 3.16
CA THR A 121 0.81 -3.52 2.43
C THR A 121 2.05 -3.61 3.27
N TYR A 122 3.12 -4.03 2.65
CA TYR A 122 4.42 -4.13 3.29
C TYR A 122 5.41 -3.17 2.64
N PHE A 123 5.88 -2.21 3.43
CA PHE A 123 6.88 -1.24 3.01
C PHE A 123 8.26 -1.65 3.51
N ARG A 124 9.25 -1.62 2.62
CA ARG A 124 10.62 -1.91 2.97
C ARG A 124 11.58 -0.87 2.42
N ILE A 125 12.35 -0.26 3.31
CA ILE A 125 13.49 0.58 2.96
C ILE A 125 14.70 -0.34 2.80
N ASN A 126 15.35 -0.32 1.64
CA ASN A 126 16.53 -1.14 1.37
C ASN A 126 17.76 -0.29 1.02
N ALA A 127 17.59 0.87 0.42
CA ALA A 127 18.68 1.75 0.05
C ALA A 127 19.27 2.47 1.28
N SER A 128 20.60 2.67 1.31
CA SER A 128 21.29 3.47 2.31
C SER A 128 21.18 4.96 2.00
N GLU A 129 21.26 5.81 3.03
CA GLU A 129 21.25 7.28 2.92
C GLU A 129 20.06 7.83 2.13
N THR A 130 18.90 7.15 2.19
CA THR A 130 17.70 7.54 1.46
C THR A 130 16.52 7.74 2.38
N GLY A 131 15.60 8.64 1.99
CA GLY A 131 14.28 8.74 2.59
C GLY A 131 13.27 7.89 1.80
N GLN A 132 12.36 7.25 2.51
CA GLN A 132 11.17 6.63 1.93
C GLN A 132 9.96 7.47 2.29
N PHE A 133 9.22 7.87 1.24
CA PHE A 133 8.04 8.72 1.36
C PHE A 133 6.91 8.04 0.60
N GLU A 134 5.94 7.51 1.34
CA GLU A 134 4.78 6.84 0.76
C GLU A 134 3.48 7.44 1.28
N ARG A 135 2.41 7.25 0.50
CA ARG A 135 1.05 7.62 0.88
C ARG A 135 0.13 6.42 0.77
N THR A 136 -0.56 6.15 1.87
CA THR A 136 -1.65 5.18 1.89
C THR A 136 -2.98 5.91 1.87
N LEU A 137 -3.83 5.61 0.89
CA LEU A 137 -5.18 6.15 0.77
C LEU A 137 -6.19 5.02 0.78
N ILE A 138 -7.02 4.96 1.82
CA ILE A 138 -8.06 3.95 1.98
C ILE A 138 -9.42 4.63 1.98
N ILE A 139 -10.28 4.25 1.04
CA ILE A 139 -11.63 4.78 0.90
C ILE A 139 -12.62 3.62 1.08
N ALA A 140 -13.39 3.65 2.15
CA ALA A 140 -14.53 2.77 2.37
C ALA A 140 -15.81 3.55 2.03
N ASP A 141 -16.44 3.19 0.91
CA ASP A 141 -17.69 3.83 0.47
C ASP A 141 -18.86 3.39 1.34
N LYS A 142 -19.99 4.04 1.20
CA LYS A 142 -21.17 3.89 2.05
C LYS A 142 -21.53 2.44 2.39
N GLY A 143 -21.62 2.13 3.68
CA GLY A 143 -21.99 0.80 4.17
C GLY A 143 -20.97 -0.31 3.88
N SER A 144 -19.73 0.04 3.55
CA SER A 144 -18.68 -0.93 3.25
C SER A 144 -17.80 -1.25 4.47
N TYR A 145 -17.00 -2.30 4.35
CA TYR A 145 -16.06 -2.73 5.40
C TYR A 145 -14.74 -3.17 4.81
N VAL A 146 -13.64 -2.79 5.46
CA VAL A 146 -12.30 -3.29 5.16
C VAL A 146 -11.46 -3.41 6.43
N SER A 147 -10.67 -4.50 6.52
CA SER A 147 -9.55 -4.64 7.45
C SER A 147 -8.25 -4.47 6.68
N TYR A 148 -7.36 -3.62 7.19
CA TYR A 148 -6.10 -3.28 6.55
C TYR A 148 -4.96 -3.29 7.56
N LEU A 149 -3.87 -3.96 7.20
CA LEU A 149 -2.63 -4.04 7.96
C LEU A 149 -1.50 -3.40 7.18
N GLU A 150 -0.83 -2.43 7.78
CA GLU A 150 0.36 -1.81 7.21
C GLU A 150 1.60 -2.23 8.01
N GLY A 151 2.59 -2.79 7.32
CA GLY A 151 3.87 -3.15 7.90
C GLY A 151 5.00 -2.35 7.27
N CYS A 152 5.93 -1.90 8.09
CA CYS A 152 7.16 -1.24 7.63
C CYS A 152 8.38 -1.87 8.26
N THR A 153 9.43 -2.11 7.47
CA THR A 153 10.73 -2.54 7.96
C THR A 153 11.87 -1.81 7.27
N ALA A 154 12.92 -1.57 8.05
CA ALA A 154 14.20 -1.10 7.55
C ALA A 154 15.32 -1.97 8.13
N PRO A 155 16.40 -2.27 7.38
CA PRO A 155 17.56 -2.93 7.95
C PRO A 155 18.22 -2.01 8.99
N MET A 156 18.71 -2.58 10.09
CA MET A 156 19.55 -1.83 11.01
C MET A 156 20.87 -1.47 10.34
N ARG A 157 21.08 -0.18 10.13
CA ARG A 157 22.33 0.39 9.60
C ARG A 157 22.79 1.52 10.53
N TYR A 158 24.08 1.80 10.54
CA TYR A 158 24.66 2.94 11.28
C TYR A 158 24.44 4.29 10.57
N GLU A 159 23.68 4.29 9.47
CA GLU A 159 23.40 5.45 8.62
C GLU A 159 22.00 6.01 8.92
N ASN A 160 21.84 7.31 8.72
CA ASN A 160 20.55 7.97 8.91
C ASN A 160 19.54 7.44 7.88
N GLN A 161 18.39 7.03 8.36
CA GLN A 161 17.26 6.63 7.53
C GLN A 161 16.04 7.46 7.93
N LEU A 162 15.31 7.95 6.95
CA LEU A 162 14.05 8.65 7.15
C LEU A 162 12.93 7.85 6.49
N HIS A 163 11.92 7.50 7.29
CA HIS A 163 10.66 6.99 6.79
C HIS A 163 9.55 7.96 7.19
N ALA A 164 8.85 8.50 6.21
CA ALA A 164 7.74 9.40 6.42
C ALA A 164 6.54 8.95 5.57
N ALA A 165 5.60 8.30 6.21
CA ALA A 165 4.34 7.85 5.61
C ALA A 165 3.20 8.81 5.95
N ASN A 166 2.34 9.09 4.97
CA ASN A 166 1.05 9.73 5.19
C ASN A 166 -0.08 8.74 4.92
N VAL A 167 -0.94 8.53 5.91
CA VAL A 167 -2.08 7.62 5.81
C VAL A 167 -3.37 8.41 5.89
N GLU A 168 -4.20 8.32 4.84
CA GLU A 168 -5.51 8.97 4.77
C GLU A 168 -6.60 7.89 4.76
N LEU A 169 -7.44 7.89 5.80
CA LEU A 169 -8.56 6.96 5.95
C LEU A 169 -9.86 7.73 5.76
N ILE A 170 -10.66 7.33 4.77
CA ILE A 170 -11.95 7.96 4.44
C ILE A 170 -13.04 6.92 4.56
N SER A 171 -13.82 7.04 5.64
CA SER A 171 -14.99 6.22 5.91
C SER A 171 -16.25 7.04 5.62
N LEU A 172 -16.99 6.67 4.57
CA LEU A 172 -18.25 7.31 4.25
C LEU A 172 -19.40 6.76 5.12
N ASP A 173 -20.63 7.23 4.93
CA ASP A 173 -21.77 6.88 5.77
C ASP A 173 -21.90 5.38 6.04
N TYR A 174 -21.93 4.99 7.32
CA TYR A 174 -22.06 3.60 7.78
C TYR A 174 -20.93 2.65 7.31
N ALA A 175 -19.82 3.18 6.81
CA ALA A 175 -18.67 2.36 6.48
C ALA A 175 -17.76 2.18 7.69
N GLU A 176 -16.97 1.11 7.67
CA GLU A 176 -16.04 0.76 8.74
C GLU A 176 -14.66 0.42 8.15
N ILE A 177 -13.60 1.03 8.69
CA ILE A 177 -12.22 0.73 8.39
C ILE A 177 -11.54 0.26 9.67
N LYS A 178 -11.05 -0.99 9.69
CA LYS A 178 -10.13 -1.49 10.70
C LYS A 178 -8.71 -1.32 10.17
N TYR A 179 -7.96 -0.40 10.74
CA TYR A 179 -6.57 -0.13 10.37
C TYR A 179 -5.62 -0.55 11.50
N SER A 180 -4.54 -1.26 11.16
CA SER A 180 -3.50 -1.72 12.07
C SER A 180 -2.11 -1.48 11.47
N THR A 181 -1.11 -1.14 12.32
CA THR A 181 0.32 -1.02 11.96
C THR A 181 1.17 -1.83 12.90
#